data_9e99c9958bae09696042b5b9376831b8
#
_entry.id   9e99c9958bae09696042b5b9376831b8
#
_cell.length_a   1.000
_cell.length_b   1.000
_cell.length_c   1.000
_cell.angle_alpha   90.00
_cell.angle_beta   90.00
_cell.angle_gamma   90.00
#
_symmetry.space_group_name_H-M   'P 1'
#
loop_
_entity.id
_entity.type
_entity.pdbx_description
1 polymer ?
#
loop_
_entity_poly.entity_id
_entity_poly.type
_entity_poly.pdbx_seq_one_letter_code
_entity_poly.pdbx_strand_id
1 'polypeptide(L)'
;MANSINYAAVFNRILDEKFYVLPRTMWMEDSTPGIIWEGGREVKIPKLGMDGLGNMSGYKAPQGDLTLEWETKTLQWYRGRNFSIGRYDVDETNFALTVGNALNVFLREKVVPEIDCLRIAAAAQGAVAYGQVIAQASADITTANILGLLLADIAKVQDKIGEQEQLYIQISTGLKNLLEQSTQITRYLNVKDFQVRSATLRLEAINDQYLIGTPSGYMHSVFGLNDGVTGGQTVGGVTFANLGPNINWIIAARPAVDAIARPQISKVITPDENQEGEFWKIMFSVYHGNWVMENKGDGLLVNLDTASADDLTVSTEAGASAGASTVTVTGVLPEGYMYVWKATSGSAPNVTIGGTLAATDSWAELPADGKITTTNGYGISVAIFAKSNRKAIAYVKGTVSAGT
;
A
#
# COMPACT_ATOMS: atom_id res chain seq x y z
N MET A 1 -11.87 4.81 -27.54
CA MET A 1 -10.56 5.32 -27.98
C MET A 1 -10.08 4.42 -29.11
N ALA A 2 -9.62 5.01 -30.22
CA ALA A 2 -9.05 4.22 -31.31
C ALA A 2 -7.63 3.76 -30.90
N ASN A 3 -7.29 2.51 -31.19
CA ASN A 3 -5.93 2.03 -31.09
C ASN A 3 -5.07 2.73 -32.15
N SER A 4 -3.88 3.21 -31.75
CA SER A 4 -2.91 3.73 -32.71
C SER A 4 -1.83 2.68 -32.88
N ILE A 5 -1.82 2.01 -34.04
CA ILE A 5 -0.86 0.99 -34.40
C ILE A 5 -0.01 1.52 -35.57
N ASN A 6 1.28 1.63 -35.35
CA ASN A 6 2.23 2.02 -36.38
C ASN A 6 2.85 0.76 -37.01
N TYR A 7 2.80 0.66 -38.34
CA TYR A 7 3.39 -0.41 -39.09
C TYR A 7 4.83 -0.05 -39.47
N ALA A 8 5.75 -0.98 -39.26
CA ALA A 8 7.14 -0.78 -39.57
C ALA A 8 7.48 -1.46 -40.89
N ALA A 9 8.32 -0.82 -41.71
CA ALA A 9 8.80 -1.40 -42.97
C ALA A 9 9.80 -2.57 -42.76
N VAL A 10 10.43 -2.63 -41.59
CA VAL A 10 11.32 -3.72 -41.17
C VAL A 10 10.76 -4.30 -39.88
N PHE A 11 10.36 -5.57 -39.91
CA PHE A 11 9.75 -6.23 -38.76
C PHE A 11 10.82 -6.78 -37.82
N ASN A 12 10.80 -6.30 -36.55
CA ASN A 12 11.46 -6.96 -35.46
C ASN A 12 10.39 -7.72 -34.64
N ARG A 13 10.54 -9.03 -34.50
CA ARG A 13 9.61 -9.86 -33.71
C ARG A 13 9.76 -9.64 -32.22
N ILE A 14 10.82 -8.96 -31.77
CA ILE A 14 11.06 -8.65 -30.36
C ILE A 14 10.38 -7.32 -30.09
N LEU A 15 9.39 -7.35 -29.19
CA LEU A 15 8.76 -6.13 -28.68
C LEU A 15 9.76 -5.37 -27.81
N ASP A 16 9.85 -4.05 -28.03
CA ASP A 16 10.57 -3.16 -27.14
C ASP A 16 9.69 -2.93 -25.90
N GLU A 17 9.93 -3.75 -24.87
CA GLU A 17 9.20 -3.70 -23.61
C GLU A 17 9.94 -2.79 -22.63
N LYS A 18 9.19 -2.10 -21.78
CA LYS A 18 9.77 -1.37 -20.66
C LYS A 18 10.39 -2.33 -19.67
N PHE A 19 11.45 -1.87 -18.99
CA PHE A 19 11.96 -2.60 -17.83
C PHE A 19 10.84 -2.80 -16.81
N TYR A 20 10.70 -4.02 -16.29
CA TYR A 20 9.71 -4.35 -15.28
C TYR A 20 10.37 -4.76 -13.97
N VAL A 21 9.69 -4.51 -12.89
CA VAL A 21 10.13 -4.93 -11.56
C VAL A 21 9.52 -6.30 -11.26
N LEU A 22 10.34 -7.23 -10.81
CA LEU A 22 9.85 -8.52 -10.33
C LEU A 22 8.95 -8.30 -9.09
N PRO A 23 7.90 -9.13 -8.90
CA PRO A 23 7.02 -9.00 -7.73
C PRO A 23 7.82 -9.00 -6.43
N ARG A 24 7.59 -7.98 -5.60
CA ARG A 24 8.29 -7.79 -4.32
C ARG A 24 7.46 -8.19 -3.11
N THR A 25 6.16 -8.40 -3.31
CA THR A 25 5.19 -8.70 -2.24
C THR A 25 4.65 -10.13 -2.27
N MET A 26 5.22 -11.02 -3.10
CA MET A 26 4.79 -12.43 -3.17
C MET A 26 4.93 -13.19 -1.84
N TRP A 27 5.86 -12.77 -0.98
CA TRP A 27 6.05 -13.36 0.34
C TRP A 27 4.85 -13.18 1.27
N MET A 28 3.98 -12.20 0.99
CA MET A 28 2.73 -11.95 1.73
C MET A 28 1.61 -12.92 1.34
N GLU A 29 1.72 -13.62 0.22
CA GLU A 29 0.68 -14.54 -0.23
C GLU A 29 0.73 -15.86 0.52
N ASP A 30 -0.46 -16.42 0.78
CA ASP A 30 -0.64 -17.72 1.44
C ASP A 30 0.09 -17.80 2.81
N SER A 31 0.15 -16.68 3.53
CA SER A 31 0.87 -16.59 4.80
C SER A 31 0.14 -17.30 5.95
N THR A 32 -1.19 -17.38 5.87
CA THR A 32 -2.02 -17.97 6.92
C THR A 32 -2.74 -19.23 6.43
N PRO A 33 -2.41 -20.42 6.97
CA PRO A 33 -3.16 -21.62 6.69
C PRO A 33 -4.59 -21.51 7.23
N GLY A 34 -5.58 -22.03 6.49
CA GLY A 34 -6.97 -22.14 6.96
C GLY A 34 -7.86 -20.94 6.63
N ILE A 35 -7.43 -20.03 5.78
CA ILE A 35 -8.32 -19.00 5.25
C ILE A 35 -9.41 -19.63 4.39
N ILE A 36 -10.66 -19.42 4.77
CA ILE A 36 -11.83 -19.87 4.03
C ILE A 36 -12.31 -18.73 3.14
N TRP A 37 -12.26 -18.97 1.83
CA TRP A 37 -12.87 -18.09 0.85
C TRP A 37 -14.26 -18.62 0.48
N GLU A 38 -15.30 -17.87 0.82
CA GLU A 38 -16.69 -18.27 0.54
C GLU A 38 -17.18 -17.85 -0.86
N GLY A 39 -16.30 -17.30 -1.67
CA GLY A 39 -16.65 -16.72 -2.97
C GLY A 39 -16.95 -15.21 -2.87
N GLY A 40 -16.98 -14.55 -4.03
CA GLY A 40 -17.15 -13.09 -4.06
C GLY A 40 -15.92 -12.33 -3.55
N ARG A 41 -16.16 -11.31 -2.73
CA ARG A 41 -15.13 -10.38 -2.24
C ARG A 41 -14.76 -10.58 -0.77
N GLU A 42 -15.36 -11.54 -0.09
CA GLU A 42 -15.20 -11.75 1.34
C GLU A 42 -14.31 -12.95 1.65
N VAL A 43 -13.48 -12.80 2.65
CA VAL A 43 -12.58 -13.82 3.19
C VAL A 43 -12.82 -13.89 4.69
N LYS A 44 -13.08 -15.10 5.21
CA LYS A 44 -13.29 -15.33 6.64
C LYS A 44 -12.06 -15.96 7.25
N ILE A 45 -11.61 -15.39 8.35
CA ILE A 45 -10.41 -15.78 9.09
C ILE A 45 -10.86 -16.18 10.51
N PRO A 46 -10.56 -17.41 10.96
CA PRO A 46 -10.89 -17.81 12.33
C PRO A 46 -9.97 -17.12 13.32
N LYS A 47 -10.55 -16.54 14.37
CA LYS A 47 -9.86 -15.89 15.48
C LYS A 47 -10.21 -16.61 16.78
N LEU A 48 -9.20 -17.15 17.46
CA LEU A 48 -9.37 -17.86 18.73
C LEU A 48 -8.88 -16.96 19.88
N GLY A 49 -9.75 -16.76 20.87
CA GLY A 49 -9.43 -16.10 22.13
C GLY A 49 -9.49 -17.13 23.27
N MET A 50 -8.58 -17.03 24.21
CA MET A 50 -8.53 -17.89 25.42
C MET A 50 -8.08 -17.08 26.62
N ASP A 51 -8.65 -17.43 27.80
CA ASP A 51 -8.20 -16.90 29.06
C ASP A 51 -6.86 -17.50 29.49
N GLY A 52 -6.10 -16.73 30.25
CA GLY A 52 -4.82 -17.16 30.83
C GLY A 52 -5.00 -18.10 32.04
N LEU A 53 -3.88 -18.56 32.57
CA LEU A 53 -3.87 -19.40 33.78
C LEU A 53 -4.32 -18.59 35.00
N GLY A 54 -5.21 -19.16 35.78
CA GLY A 54 -5.65 -18.62 37.07
C GLY A 54 -5.09 -19.41 38.26
N ASN A 55 -5.21 -18.85 39.46
CA ASN A 55 -4.74 -19.49 40.67
C ASN A 55 -5.63 -20.70 41.05
N MET A 56 -4.99 -21.81 41.37
CA MET A 56 -5.68 -23.00 41.88
C MET A 56 -6.28 -22.74 43.26
N SER A 57 -7.52 -23.18 43.46
CA SER A 57 -8.15 -23.23 44.78
C SER A 57 -8.26 -24.68 45.22
N GLY A 58 -7.31 -25.13 46.04
CA GLY A 58 -7.14 -26.53 46.34
C GLY A 58 -6.80 -27.36 45.09
N TYR A 59 -7.68 -28.32 44.74
CA TYR A 59 -7.52 -29.13 43.53
C TYR A 59 -8.37 -28.66 42.35
N LYS A 60 -9.01 -27.48 42.45
CA LYS A 60 -9.87 -26.94 41.41
C LYS A 60 -9.16 -25.78 40.68
N ALA A 61 -9.05 -25.93 39.38
CA ALA A 61 -8.66 -24.81 38.50
C ALA A 61 -9.87 -23.88 38.31
N PRO A 62 -9.66 -22.57 38.21
CA PRO A 62 -10.70 -21.64 37.76
C PRO A 62 -11.15 -21.99 36.35
N GLN A 63 -12.42 -21.76 36.06
CA GLN A 63 -12.96 -21.96 34.71
C GLN A 63 -12.55 -20.77 33.85
N GLY A 64 -12.00 -21.02 32.68
CA GLY A 64 -11.68 -20.03 31.70
C GLY A 64 -12.62 -20.07 30.50
N ASP A 65 -12.70 -18.99 29.75
CA ASP A 65 -13.48 -18.91 28.52
C ASP A 65 -12.63 -19.17 27.28
N LEU A 66 -13.26 -19.82 26.31
CA LEU A 66 -12.73 -20.07 24.97
C LEU A 66 -13.70 -19.45 23.96
N THR A 67 -13.24 -18.47 23.20
CA THR A 67 -14.05 -17.81 22.18
C THR A 67 -13.48 -18.06 20.79
N LEU A 68 -14.33 -18.52 19.87
CA LEU A 68 -14.00 -18.64 18.45
C LEU A 68 -14.85 -17.64 17.67
N GLU A 69 -14.20 -16.66 17.07
CA GLU A 69 -14.83 -15.64 16.26
C GLU A 69 -14.35 -15.72 14.82
N TRP A 70 -15.16 -15.26 13.89
CA TRP A 70 -14.80 -15.16 12.48
C TRP A 70 -14.61 -13.70 12.12
N GLU A 71 -13.38 -13.33 11.79
CA GLU A 71 -13.07 -12.01 11.25
C GLU A 71 -13.32 -12.03 9.74
N THR A 72 -14.20 -11.14 9.26
CA THR A 72 -14.49 -10.99 7.84
C THR A 72 -13.65 -9.86 7.26
N LYS A 73 -12.82 -10.19 6.27
CA LYS A 73 -12.05 -9.22 5.49
C LYS A 73 -12.58 -9.16 4.07
N THR A 74 -12.68 -7.97 3.52
CA THR A 74 -13.14 -7.75 2.15
C THR A 74 -11.95 -7.51 1.24
N LEU A 75 -11.92 -8.15 0.07
CA LEU A 75 -10.93 -7.81 -0.97
C LEU A 75 -11.17 -6.38 -1.43
N GLN A 76 -10.19 -5.52 -1.19
CA GLN A 76 -10.32 -4.07 -1.30
C GLN A 76 -10.45 -3.61 -2.74
N TRP A 77 -9.72 -4.28 -3.67
CA TRP A 77 -9.61 -3.83 -5.05
C TRP A 77 -10.13 -4.86 -6.03
N TYR A 78 -11.04 -4.39 -6.89
CA TYR A 78 -11.46 -5.11 -8.10
C TYR A 78 -11.11 -4.26 -9.31
N ARG A 79 -10.08 -4.68 -10.03
CA ARG A 79 -9.48 -3.91 -11.12
C ARG A 79 -9.46 -4.73 -12.39
N GLY A 80 -9.61 -4.06 -13.53
CA GLY A 80 -9.62 -4.75 -14.82
C GLY A 80 -9.44 -3.80 -16.00
N ARG A 81 -9.13 -4.37 -17.15
CA ARG A 81 -8.98 -3.64 -18.41
C ARG A 81 -9.41 -4.51 -19.59
N ASN A 82 -10.01 -3.88 -20.57
CA ASN A 82 -10.36 -4.53 -21.84
C ASN A 82 -9.44 -4.02 -22.96
N PHE A 83 -8.99 -4.94 -23.80
CA PHE A 83 -8.20 -4.64 -25.00
C PHE A 83 -8.87 -5.24 -26.22
N SER A 84 -8.75 -4.54 -27.37
CA SER A 84 -9.18 -5.04 -28.67
C SER A 84 -7.99 -5.02 -29.61
N ILE A 85 -7.73 -6.14 -30.31
CA ILE A 85 -6.64 -6.30 -31.27
C ILE A 85 -7.28 -6.75 -32.59
N GLY A 86 -7.13 -5.95 -33.64
CA GLY A 86 -7.67 -6.26 -34.96
C GLY A 86 -7.01 -7.51 -35.59
N ARG A 87 -7.74 -8.26 -36.40
CA ARG A 87 -7.22 -9.43 -37.07
C ARG A 87 -6.07 -9.06 -38.02
N TYR A 88 -6.22 -7.98 -38.76
CA TYR A 88 -5.20 -7.48 -39.68
C TYR A 88 -3.98 -6.92 -38.94
N ASP A 89 -4.15 -6.35 -37.75
CA ASP A 89 -3.05 -5.82 -36.93
C ASP A 89 -2.05 -6.92 -36.54
N VAL A 90 -2.53 -8.14 -36.29
CA VAL A 90 -1.67 -9.30 -35.98
C VAL A 90 -0.85 -9.72 -37.22
N ASP A 91 -1.49 -9.78 -38.37
CA ASP A 91 -0.83 -10.19 -39.61
C ASP A 91 0.16 -9.11 -40.07
N GLU A 92 -0.24 -7.86 -40.06
CA GLU A 92 0.59 -6.72 -40.49
C GLU A 92 1.78 -6.44 -39.57
N THR A 93 1.69 -6.81 -38.27
CA THR A 93 2.82 -6.78 -37.36
C THR A 93 3.70 -8.03 -37.40
N ASN A 94 3.51 -8.91 -38.38
CA ASN A 94 4.22 -10.18 -38.51
C ASN A 94 4.19 -11.01 -37.21
N PHE A 95 3.02 -11.10 -36.59
CA PHE A 95 2.75 -11.79 -35.29
C PHE A 95 3.53 -11.27 -34.07
N ALA A 96 4.11 -10.07 -34.13
CA ALA A 96 4.70 -9.45 -32.97
C ALA A 96 3.62 -9.06 -31.95
N LEU A 97 2.48 -8.54 -32.42
CA LEU A 97 1.31 -8.21 -31.61
C LEU A 97 0.34 -9.39 -31.55
N THR A 98 0.64 -10.39 -30.74
CA THR A 98 -0.31 -11.48 -30.44
C THR A 98 -1.03 -11.22 -29.12
N VAL A 99 -2.20 -11.84 -28.95
CA VAL A 99 -2.97 -11.81 -27.70
C VAL A 99 -2.11 -12.20 -26.49
N GLY A 100 -1.29 -13.26 -26.65
CA GLY A 100 -0.41 -13.75 -25.59
C GLY A 100 0.68 -12.74 -25.22
N ASN A 101 1.36 -12.15 -26.22
CA ASN A 101 2.42 -11.17 -26.00
C ASN A 101 1.85 -9.89 -25.34
N ALA A 102 0.73 -9.38 -25.88
CA ALA A 102 0.09 -8.19 -25.33
C ALA A 102 -0.34 -8.39 -23.85
N LEU A 103 -0.92 -9.55 -23.53
CA LEU A 103 -1.32 -9.88 -22.17
C LEU A 103 -0.11 -10.03 -21.23
N ASN A 104 0.96 -10.68 -21.67
CA ASN A 104 2.18 -10.84 -20.88
C ASN A 104 2.84 -9.49 -20.55
N VAL A 105 2.94 -8.60 -21.54
CA VAL A 105 3.47 -7.25 -21.33
C VAL A 105 2.60 -6.46 -20.36
N PHE A 106 1.26 -6.51 -20.54
CA PHE A 106 0.32 -5.86 -19.66
C PHE A 106 0.44 -6.35 -18.21
N LEU A 107 0.53 -7.67 -17.98
CA LEU A 107 0.68 -8.24 -16.63
C LEU A 107 1.97 -7.75 -15.98
N ARG A 108 3.10 -7.81 -16.69
CA ARG A 108 4.41 -7.44 -16.16
C ARG A 108 4.58 -5.93 -15.92
N GLU A 109 4.10 -5.10 -16.86
CA GLU A 109 4.34 -3.65 -16.81
C GLU A 109 3.29 -2.88 -16.00
N LYS A 110 2.07 -3.44 -15.85
CA LYS A 110 0.95 -2.70 -15.26
C LYS A 110 0.36 -3.38 -14.04
N VAL A 111 0.03 -4.67 -14.13
CA VAL A 111 -0.70 -5.37 -13.08
C VAL A 111 0.19 -5.66 -11.88
N VAL A 112 1.38 -6.23 -12.09
CA VAL A 112 2.31 -6.56 -11.00
C VAL A 112 2.73 -5.33 -10.21
N PRO A 113 3.18 -4.22 -10.84
CA PRO A 113 3.53 -3.00 -10.10
C PRO A 113 2.37 -2.40 -9.32
N GLU A 114 1.15 -2.40 -9.88
CA GLU A 114 -0.05 -1.91 -9.19
C GLU A 114 -0.33 -2.72 -7.93
N ILE A 115 -0.30 -4.06 -8.03
CA ILE A 115 -0.53 -4.95 -6.89
C ILE A 115 0.53 -4.74 -5.81
N ASP A 116 1.81 -4.67 -6.18
CA ASP A 116 2.90 -4.45 -5.22
C ASP A 116 2.75 -3.12 -4.48
N CYS A 117 2.50 -2.02 -5.19
CA CYS A 117 2.30 -0.70 -4.58
C CYS A 117 1.15 -0.71 -3.57
N LEU A 118 0.01 -1.27 -3.96
CA LEU A 118 -1.17 -1.30 -3.10
C LEU A 118 -0.99 -2.20 -1.87
N ARG A 119 -0.29 -3.33 -2.01
CA ARG A 119 0.03 -4.21 -0.88
C ARG A 119 0.98 -3.54 0.12
N ILE A 120 2.02 -2.86 -0.37
CA ILE A 120 2.96 -2.12 0.47
C ILE A 120 2.22 -1.02 1.24
N ALA A 121 1.40 -0.23 0.55
CA ALA A 121 0.61 0.81 1.18
C ALA A 121 -0.36 0.24 2.23
N ALA A 122 -1.08 -0.83 1.91
CA ALA A 122 -2.01 -1.47 2.85
C ALA A 122 -1.31 -2.05 4.08
N ALA A 123 -0.12 -2.65 3.91
CA ALA A 123 0.68 -3.12 5.03
C ALA A 123 1.12 -1.96 5.94
N ALA A 124 1.58 -0.84 5.35
CA ALA A 124 1.96 0.34 6.11
C ALA A 124 0.77 0.96 6.86
N GLN A 125 -0.39 1.09 6.20
CA GLN A 125 -1.62 1.58 6.82
C GLN A 125 -2.10 0.65 7.94
N GLY A 126 -2.01 -0.66 7.74
CA GLY A 126 -2.30 -1.66 8.77
C GLY A 126 -1.37 -1.51 9.98
N ALA A 127 -0.06 -1.33 9.79
CA ALA A 127 0.89 -1.07 10.86
C ALA A 127 0.53 0.19 11.65
N VAL A 128 0.18 1.28 10.97
CA VAL A 128 -0.30 2.52 11.61
C VAL A 128 -1.56 2.25 12.42
N ALA A 129 -2.52 1.47 11.89
CA ALA A 129 -3.75 1.12 12.56
C ALA A 129 -3.51 0.38 13.89
N TYR A 130 -2.54 -0.52 13.93
CA TYR A 130 -2.15 -1.23 15.16
C TYR A 130 -1.13 -0.50 16.03
N GLY A 131 -0.73 0.72 15.65
CA GLY A 131 0.24 1.51 16.43
C GLY A 131 1.68 1.06 16.31
N GLN A 132 1.97 0.23 15.32
CA GLN A 132 3.30 -0.31 15.03
C GLN A 132 4.02 0.57 14.00
N VAL A 133 4.22 1.83 14.38
CA VAL A 133 4.81 2.85 13.50
C VAL A 133 5.93 3.60 14.18
N ILE A 134 6.99 3.85 13.44
CA ILE A 134 8.08 4.75 13.80
C ILE A 134 8.08 5.88 12.78
N ALA A 135 8.17 7.09 13.25
CA ALA A 135 8.30 8.27 12.42
C ALA A 135 9.73 8.78 12.50
N GLN A 136 10.44 8.78 11.37
CA GLN A 136 11.84 9.20 11.27
C GLN A 136 12.09 9.88 9.95
N ALA A 137 12.72 11.07 9.98
CA ALA A 137 13.07 11.75 8.75
C ALA A 137 14.12 10.93 7.97
N SER A 138 13.86 10.71 6.69
CA SER A 138 14.81 10.02 5.80
C SER A 138 16.12 10.80 5.65
N ALA A 139 16.08 12.12 5.77
CA ALA A 139 17.26 13.00 5.74
C ALA A 139 18.25 12.74 6.91
N ASP A 140 17.75 12.24 8.04
CA ASP A 140 18.57 11.92 9.22
C ASP A 140 19.19 10.51 9.15
N ILE A 141 18.82 9.72 8.15
CA ILE A 141 19.34 8.38 7.93
C ILE A 141 20.62 8.47 7.09
N THR A 142 21.73 8.10 7.69
CA THR A 142 23.06 8.17 7.10
C THR A 142 23.72 6.80 7.05
N THR A 143 24.82 6.66 6.29
CA THR A 143 25.62 5.42 6.24
C THR A 143 26.17 5.00 7.60
N ALA A 144 26.32 5.94 8.54
CA ALA A 144 26.84 5.66 9.87
C ALA A 144 25.79 5.07 10.83
N ASN A 145 24.51 5.46 10.67
CA ASN A 145 23.46 5.11 11.65
C ASN A 145 22.41 4.11 11.12
N ILE A 146 22.27 3.96 9.80
CA ILE A 146 21.21 3.14 9.18
C ILE A 146 21.17 1.70 9.69
N LEU A 147 22.34 1.05 9.85
CA LEU A 147 22.41 -0.32 10.35
C LEU A 147 21.91 -0.40 11.81
N GLY A 148 22.36 0.52 12.66
CA GLY A 148 21.92 0.58 14.06
C GLY A 148 20.43 0.81 14.22
N LEU A 149 19.86 1.70 13.40
CA LEU A 149 18.43 1.99 13.38
C LEU A 149 17.61 0.77 12.93
N LEU A 150 18.04 0.12 11.84
CA LEU A 150 17.36 -1.08 11.33
C LEU A 150 17.40 -2.23 12.34
N LEU A 151 18.57 -2.50 12.96
CA LEU A 151 18.70 -3.53 13.98
C LEU A 151 17.87 -3.23 15.24
N ALA A 152 17.79 -1.96 15.65
CA ALA A 152 16.93 -1.55 16.76
C ALA A 152 15.44 -1.76 16.46
N ASP A 153 15.02 -1.53 15.21
CA ASP A 153 13.64 -1.75 14.78
C ASP A 153 13.32 -3.25 14.64
N ILE A 154 14.27 -4.07 14.19
CA ILE A 154 14.15 -5.53 14.20
C ILE A 154 13.98 -6.03 15.64
N ALA A 155 14.81 -5.55 16.58
CA ALA A 155 14.74 -5.95 17.98
C ALA A 155 13.37 -5.61 18.60
N LYS A 156 12.77 -4.46 18.27
CA LYS A 156 11.43 -4.08 18.77
C LYS A 156 10.35 -5.07 18.33
N VAL A 157 10.46 -5.64 17.12
CA VAL A 157 9.52 -6.66 16.66
C VAL A 157 9.81 -7.98 17.37
N GLN A 158 11.07 -8.39 17.43
CA GLN A 158 11.48 -9.64 18.07
C GLN A 158 11.15 -9.68 19.56
N ASP A 159 11.25 -8.55 20.27
CA ASP A 159 10.86 -8.46 21.69
C ASP A 159 9.39 -8.81 21.92
N LYS A 160 8.51 -8.63 20.91
CA LYS A 160 7.09 -8.92 21.00
C LYS A 160 6.71 -10.32 20.54
N ILE A 161 7.35 -10.81 19.48
CA ILE A 161 6.97 -12.09 18.84
C ILE A 161 7.98 -13.22 19.07
N GLY A 162 9.15 -12.90 19.64
CA GLY A 162 10.29 -13.83 19.79
C GLY A 162 11.24 -13.81 18.61
N GLU A 163 12.47 -14.27 18.84
CA GLU A 163 13.55 -14.28 17.84
C GLU A 163 13.43 -15.42 16.81
N GLN A 164 12.57 -16.40 17.06
CA GLN A 164 12.44 -17.60 16.21
C GLN A 164 11.67 -17.35 14.92
N GLU A 165 10.87 -16.29 14.86
CA GLU A 165 10.06 -15.95 13.70
C GLU A 165 10.90 -15.30 12.60
N GLN A 166 10.71 -15.81 11.38
CA GLN A 166 11.38 -15.26 10.19
C GLN A 166 10.79 -13.92 9.80
N LEU A 167 11.60 -12.86 9.81
CA LEU A 167 11.18 -11.52 9.41
C LEU A 167 11.53 -11.23 7.94
N TYR A 168 10.68 -10.46 7.31
CA TYR A 168 10.84 -9.90 5.97
C TYR A 168 11.00 -8.39 6.09
N ILE A 169 12.16 -7.90 5.67
CA ILE A 169 12.51 -6.49 5.72
C ILE A 169 12.40 -5.94 4.31
N GLN A 170 11.40 -5.13 4.06
CA GLN A 170 11.22 -4.44 2.79
C GLN A 170 11.73 -3.02 2.93
N ILE A 171 12.79 -2.68 2.20
CA ILE A 171 13.51 -1.41 2.30
C ILE A 171 13.54 -0.71 0.94
N SER A 172 13.49 0.63 0.94
CA SER A 172 13.64 1.41 -0.30
C SER A 172 15.05 1.25 -0.89
N THR A 173 15.15 1.20 -2.22
CA THR A 173 16.44 1.00 -2.92
C THR A 173 17.47 2.08 -2.54
N GLY A 174 17.03 3.33 -2.32
CA GLY A 174 17.93 4.40 -1.89
C GLY A 174 18.56 4.12 -0.54
N LEU A 175 17.75 3.71 0.46
CA LEU A 175 18.25 3.37 1.79
C LEU A 175 19.02 2.05 1.80
N LYS A 176 18.67 1.08 0.94
CA LYS A 176 19.45 -0.13 0.76
C LYS A 176 20.88 0.19 0.31
N ASN A 177 21.04 1.09 -0.66
CA ASN A 177 22.38 1.53 -1.10
C ASN A 177 23.18 2.20 0.03
N LEU A 178 22.52 2.99 0.90
CA LEU A 178 23.19 3.55 2.08
C LEU A 178 23.61 2.47 3.08
N LEU A 179 22.79 1.44 3.24
CA LEU A 179 23.08 0.29 4.09
C LEU A 179 24.29 -0.49 3.57
N GLU A 180 24.36 -0.75 2.27
CA GLU A 180 25.50 -1.45 1.63
C GLU A 180 26.81 -0.67 1.71
N GLN A 181 26.75 0.66 1.75
CA GLN A 181 27.92 1.52 1.95
C GLN A 181 28.38 1.60 3.41
N SER A 182 27.59 1.09 4.36
CA SER A 182 27.97 1.07 5.77
C SER A 182 29.16 0.13 6.00
N THR A 183 30.21 0.62 6.65
CA THR A 183 31.44 -0.16 6.90
C THR A 183 31.21 -1.38 7.83
N GLN A 184 30.11 -1.41 8.54
CA GLN A 184 29.77 -2.49 9.48
C GLN A 184 28.96 -3.62 8.85
N ILE A 185 28.43 -3.42 7.63
CA ILE A 185 27.46 -4.32 6.99
C ILE A 185 28.06 -5.69 6.64
N THR A 186 29.33 -5.76 6.28
CA THR A 186 30.01 -7.00 5.85
C THR A 186 29.91 -8.14 6.87
N ARG A 187 29.69 -7.82 8.14
CA ARG A 187 29.54 -8.81 9.22
C ARG A 187 28.12 -9.41 9.27
N TYR A 188 27.12 -8.73 8.72
CA TYR A 188 25.70 -9.06 8.90
C TYR A 188 25.02 -9.51 7.62
N LEU A 189 25.59 -9.22 6.45
CA LEU A 189 24.96 -9.52 5.17
C LEU A 189 25.31 -10.93 4.69
N ASN A 190 24.28 -11.73 4.49
CA ASN A 190 24.34 -13.07 3.92
C ASN A 190 23.37 -13.19 2.74
N VAL A 191 23.48 -14.24 1.95
CA VAL A 191 22.56 -14.54 0.85
C VAL A 191 21.82 -15.82 1.17
N LYS A 192 20.48 -15.78 1.10
CA LYS A 192 19.60 -16.92 1.31
C LYS A 192 18.70 -17.16 0.11
N ASP A 193 18.39 -18.41 -0.16
CA ASP A 193 17.41 -18.80 -1.17
C ASP A 193 16.01 -18.87 -0.53
N PHE A 194 15.07 -18.18 -1.15
CA PHE A 194 13.67 -18.16 -0.74
C PHE A 194 12.80 -18.83 -1.78
N GLN A 195 12.00 -19.80 -1.38
CA GLN A 195 11.07 -20.50 -2.28
C GLN A 195 9.64 -20.03 -2.06
N VAL A 196 9.00 -19.54 -3.14
CA VAL A 196 7.57 -19.27 -3.19
C VAL A 196 6.98 -20.11 -4.32
N ARG A 197 6.11 -21.04 -3.98
CA ARG A 197 5.52 -21.98 -4.94
C ARG A 197 6.61 -22.70 -5.75
N SER A 198 6.70 -22.43 -7.06
CA SER A 198 7.70 -23.04 -7.95
C SER A 198 8.89 -22.13 -8.27
N ALA A 199 8.94 -20.92 -7.71
CA ALA A 199 10.00 -19.95 -7.98
C ALA A 199 10.98 -19.87 -6.80
N THR A 200 12.28 -20.01 -7.07
CA THR A 200 13.35 -19.76 -6.10
C THR A 200 13.86 -18.35 -6.33
N LEU A 201 13.72 -17.50 -5.31
CA LEU A 201 14.25 -16.14 -5.29
C LEU A 201 15.49 -16.11 -4.41
N ARG A 202 16.59 -15.58 -4.93
CA ARG A 202 17.79 -15.34 -4.15
C ARG A 202 17.67 -13.97 -3.49
N LEU A 203 17.53 -13.96 -2.16
CA LEU A 203 17.37 -12.74 -1.37
C LEU A 203 18.60 -12.52 -0.49
N GLU A 204 18.93 -11.27 -0.27
CA GLU A 204 19.89 -10.89 0.74
C GLU A 204 19.29 -11.07 2.13
N ALA A 205 20.11 -11.33 3.12
CA ALA A 205 19.67 -11.51 4.50
C ALA A 205 20.56 -10.73 5.47
N ILE A 206 19.97 -10.14 6.48
CA ILE A 206 20.65 -9.50 7.61
C ILE A 206 20.28 -10.28 8.86
N ASN A 207 21.27 -10.82 9.59
CA ASN A 207 21.05 -11.66 10.77
C ASN A 207 19.98 -12.75 10.53
N ASP A 208 20.10 -13.43 9.39
CA ASP A 208 19.14 -14.45 8.96
C ASP A 208 17.74 -13.96 8.57
N GLN A 209 17.45 -12.68 8.64
CA GLN A 209 16.19 -12.09 8.20
C GLN A 209 16.27 -11.67 6.72
N TYR A 210 15.19 -11.90 5.95
CA TYR A 210 15.19 -11.57 4.52
C TYR A 210 15.14 -10.07 4.27
N LEU A 211 16.06 -9.57 3.42
CA LEU A 211 16.11 -8.18 2.99
C LEU A 211 15.62 -8.05 1.54
N ILE A 212 14.57 -7.30 1.31
CA ILE A 212 13.94 -7.09 0.00
C ILE A 212 14.08 -5.62 -0.40
N GLY A 213 14.98 -5.36 -1.36
CA GLY A 213 15.10 -4.03 -1.95
C GLY A 213 13.91 -3.73 -2.86
N THR A 214 13.24 -2.62 -2.64
CA THR A 214 12.04 -2.20 -3.37
C THR A 214 12.28 -0.80 -3.98
N PRO A 215 11.89 -0.55 -5.24
CA PRO A 215 12.02 0.77 -5.83
C PRO A 215 11.38 1.83 -4.94
N SER A 216 12.07 2.97 -4.76
CA SER A 216 11.57 4.04 -3.87
C SER A 216 10.19 4.55 -4.24
N GLY A 217 9.84 4.57 -5.54
CA GLY A 217 8.51 4.94 -6.01
C GLY A 217 7.38 3.96 -5.59
N TYR A 218 7.70 2.75 -5.12
CA TYR A 218 6.71 1.81 -4.58
C TYR A 218 6.57 1.91 -3.07
N MET A 219 7.47 2.65 -2.42
CA MET A 219 7.53 2.78 -0.95
C MET A 219 6.78 4.01 -0.46
N HIS A 220 5.51 4.14 -0.86
CA HIS A 220 4.60 5.18 -0.38
C HIS A 220 3.48 4.57 0.47
N SER A 221 3.05 5.29 1.48
CA SER A 221 1.95 4.85 2.36
C SER A 221 0.56 5.07 1.75
N VAL A 222 0.46 5.91 0.72
CA VAL A 222 -0.79 6.22 0.01
C VAL A 222 -0.51 6.33 -1.48
N PHE A 223 -1.37 5.70 -2.29
CA PHE A 223 -1.35 5.79 -3.75
C PHE A 223 -2.69 6.29 -4.28
N GLY A 224 -2.65 7.08 -5.33
CA GLY A 224 -3.81 7.39 -6.15
C GLY A 224 -4.11 6.26 -7.13
N LEU A 225 -5.40 6.01 -7.37
CA LEU A 225 -5.86 5.04 -8.36
C LEU A 225 -6.64 5.74 -9.45
N ASN A 226 -6.19 5.59 -10.69
CA ASN A 226 -6.94 6.04 -11.85
C ASN A 226 -8.01 5.01 -12.20
N ASP A 227 -9.24 5.47 -12.42
CA ASP A 227 -10.39 4.61 -12.72
C ASP A 227 -10.41 4.08 -14.16
N GLY A 228 -9.61 4.66 -15.05
CA GLY A 228 -9.53 4.31 -16.46
C GLY A 228 -10.66 4.87 -17.33
N VAL A 229 -11.57 5.70 -16.78
CA VAL A 229 -12.76 6.24 -17.44
C VAL A 229 -12.81 7.76 -17.39
N THR A 230 -12.60 8.35 -16.21
CA THR A 230 -12.66 9.79 -16.00
C THR A 230 -11.60 10.54 -16.81
N GLY A 231 -11.95 11.72 -17.33
CA GLY A 231 -11.00 12.59 -18.04
C GLY A 231 -9.76 12.87 -17.19
N GLY A 232 -8.55 12.67 -17.76
CA GLY A 232 -7.28 12.73 -17.06
C GLY A 232 -6.86 11.42 -16.37
N GLN A 233 -7.77 10.47 -16.15
CA GLN A 233 -7.49 9.17 -15.53
C GLN A 233 -7.62 7.98 -16.51
N THR A 234 -7.86 8.25 -17.79
CA THR A 234 -8.15 7.23 -18.83
C THR A 234 -7.03 6.20 -19.02
N VAL A 235 -5.80 6.53 -18.65
CA VAL A 235 -4.66 5.60 -18.69
C VAL A 235 -4.84 4.46 -17.70
N GLY A 236 -5.57 4.68 -16.60
CA GLY A 236 -5.72 3.72 -15.51
C GLY A 236 -4.41 3.54 -14.72
N GLY A 237 -4.37 2.54 -13.86
CA GLY A 237 -3.18 2.21 -13.06
C GLY A 237 -3.04 3.05 -11.79
N VAL A 238 -1.90 2.88 -11.14
CA VAL A 238 -1.50 3.64 -9.94
C VAL A 238 -0.85 4.95 -10.35
N THR A 239 -1.16 6.03 -9.66
CA THR A 239 -0.41 7.29 -9.74
C THR A 239 0.70 7.27 -8.69
N PHE A 240 1.92 7.58 -9.13
CA PHE A 240 3.08 7.68 -8.24
C PHE A 240 3.20 9.08 -7.62
N ALA A 241 2.07 9.78 -7.46
CA ALA A 241 2.02 11.02 -6.70
C ALA A 241 2.30 10.73 -5.21
N ASN A 242 3.09 11.58 -4.58
CA ASN A 242 3.45 11.46 -3.16
C ASN A 242 2.31 12.01 -2.27
N LEU A 243 1.25 11.21 -2.14
CA LEU A 243 0.03 11.57 -1.41
C LEU A 243 0.09 11.23 0.09
N GLY A 244 1.15 10.58 0.52
CA GLY A 244 1.40 10.20 1.91
C GLY A 244 2.89 10.12 2.21
N PRO A 245 3.31 9.97 3.48
CA PRO A 245 4.70 9.84 3.83
C PRO A 245 5.33 8.63 3.13
N ASN A 246 6.57 8.80 2.72
CA ASN A 246 7.37 7.72 2.19
C ASN A 246 7.62 6.66 3.27
N ILE A 247 7.80 5.44 2.84
CA ILE A 247 8.15 4.34 3.72
C ILE A 247 9.66 4.13 3.64
N ASN A 248 10.36 4.27 4.76
CA ASN A 248 11.78 3.96 4.86
C ASN A 248 12.00 2.44 4.77
N TRP A 249 11.33 1.69 5.63
CA TRP A 249 11.27 0.22 5.60
C TRP A 249 10.03 -0.32 6.30
N ILE A 250 9.68 -1.56 5.95
CA ILE A 250 8.66 -2.37 6.62
C ILE A 250 9.35 -3.63 7.13
N ILE A 251 9.15 -3.97 8.39
CA ILE A 251 9.60 -5.20 9.01
C ILE A 251 8.35 -6.00 9.35
N ALA A 252 8.22 -7.20 8.81
CA ALA A 252 7.04 -8.01 9.01
C ALA A 252 7.39 -9.48 9.21
N ALA A 253 6.80 -10.10 10.20
CA ALA A 253 6.70 -11.54 10.27
C ALA A 253 5.66 -12.02 9.24
N ARG A 254 5.98 -13.07 8.49
CA ARG A 254 5.08 -13.57 7.44
C ARG A 254 3.64 -13.80 7.91
N PRO A 255 3.38 -14.41 9.10
CA PRO A 255 2.02 -14.61 9.57
C PRO A 255 1.25 -13.34 9.95
N ALA A 256 1.91 -12.19 10.08
CA ALA A 256 1.27 -10.93 10.46
C ALA A 256 0.52 -10.25 9.31
N VAL A 257 0.98 -10.49 8.08
CA VAL A 257 0.41 -9.87 6.87
C VAL A 257 -0.02 -10.97 5.92
N ASP A 258 -1.23 -10.88 5.39
CA ASP A 258 -1.72 -11.79 4.38
C ASP A 258 -2.29 -11.03 3.19
N ALA A 259 -2.00 -11.55 2.00
CA ALA A 259 -2.42 -10.96 0.75
C ALA A 259 -3.01 -12.03 -0.18
N ILE A 260 -4.10 -11.68 -0.81
CA ILE A 260 -4.73 -12.53 -1.82
C ILE A 260 -4.82 -11.76 -3.13
N ALA A 261 -4.36 -12.38 -4.21
CA ALA A 261 -4.68 -11.95 -5.56
C ALA A 261 -5.35 -13.11 -6.30
N ARG A 262 -6.54 -12.84 -6.80
CA ARG A 262 -7.30 -13.80 -7.60
C ARG A 262 -7.52 -13.21 -9.00
N PRO A 263 -6.65 -13.55 -9.95
CA PRO A 263 -6.91 -13.22 -11.34
C PRO A 263 -8.17 -13.97 -11.78
N GLN A 264 -9.22 -13.24 -12.07
CA GLN A 264 -10.37 -13.78 -12.79
C GLN A 264 -10.03 -13.72 -14.26
N ILE A 265 -9.99 -14.90 -14.85
CA ILE A 265 -9.55 -15.06 -16.22
C ILE A 265 -10.34 -14.15 -17.14
N SER A 266 -9.60 -13.35 -17.76
CA SER A 266 -9.79 -12.78 -19.04
C SER A 266 -10.59 -13.71 -19.95
N LYS A 267 -11.75 -13.25 -20.29
CA LYS A 267 -12.44 -13.84 -21.43
C LYS A 267 -11.71 -13.36 -22.68
N VAL A 268 -11.19 -14.28 -23.47
CA VAL A 268 -10.67 -14.01 -24.80
C VAL A 268 -11.77 -14.40 -25.79
N ILE A 269 -12.27 -13.41 -26.53
CA ILE A 269 -13.24 -13.62 -27.59
C ILE A 269 -12.48 -13.54 -28.89
N THR A 270 -12.57 -14.59 -29.71
CA THR A 270 -11.92 -14.64 -31.02
C THR A 270 -12.69 -13.79 -32.03
N PRO A 271 -12.04 -13.37 -33.18
CA PRO A 271 -12.74 -12.60 -34.19
C PRO A 271 -13.95 -13.34 -34.79
N ASP A 272 -13.90 -14.67 -34.83
CA ASP A 272 -14.99 -15.48 -35.39
C ASP A 272 -16.20 -15.58 -34.43
N GLU A 273 -15.99 -15.37 -33.13
CA GLU A 273 -17.03 -15.34 -32.08
C GLU A 273 -17.50 -13.92 -31.79
N ASN A 274 -16.78 -12.91 -32.23
CA ASN A 274 -17.03 -11.53 -31.89
C ASN A 274 -18.08 -10.93 -32.85
N GLN A 275 -19.26 -10.62 -32.30
CA GLN A 275 -20.36 -10.02 -33.09
C GLN A 275 -20.16 -8.51 -33.35
N GLU A 276 -19.19 -7.85 -32.68
CA GLU A 276 -18.92 -6.42 -32.80
C GLU A 276 -17.93 -6.08 -33.94
N GLY A 277 -17.23 -7.10 -34.50
CA GLY A 277 -16.25 -6.92 -35.59
C GLY A 277 -15.12 -7.96 -35.59
N GLU A 278 -14.24 -7.86 -36.57
CA GLU A 278 -13.13 -8.80 -36.80
C GLU A 278 -11.91 -8.45 -35.88
N PHE A 279 -12.08 -8.56 -34.58
CA PHE A 279 -11.00 -8.32 -33.61
C PHE A 279 -11.08 -9.27 -32.42
N TRP A 280 -9.92 -9.60 -31.83
CA TRP A 280 -9.85 -10.25 -30.53
C TRP A 280 -10.21 -9.25 -29.43
N LYS A 281 -11.09 -9.67 -28.54
CA LYS A 281 -11.43 -8.90 -27.35
C LYS A 281 -10.88 -9.62 -26.11
N ILE A 282 -9.97 -8.98 -25.39
CA ILE A 282 -9.35 -9.51 -24.20
C ILE A 282 -9.92 -8.75 -23.00
N MET A 283 -10.52 -9.47 -22.08
CA MET A 283 -11.02 -8.90 -20.82
C MET A 283 -10.17 -9.43 -19.67
N PHE A 284 -9.49 -8.59 -18.95
CA PHE A 284 -8.72 -8.96 -17.77
C PHE A 284 -9.31 -8.32 -16.54
N SER A 285 -9.47 -9.09 -15.46
CA SER A 285 -9.83 -8.57 -14.15
C SER A 285 -9.14 -9.33 -13.03
N VAL A 286 -8.87 -8.64 -11.93
CA VAL A 286 -8.25 -9.19 -10.74
C VAL A 286 -8.95 -8.67 -9.50
N TYR A 287 -9.29 -9.58 -8.58
CA TYR A 287 -9.61 -9.26 -7.21
C TYR A 287 -8.36 -9.41 -6.37
N HIS A 288 -7.99 -8.38 -5.63
CA HIS A 288 -6.88 -8.49 -4.70
C HIS A 288 -7.12 -7.66 -3.44
N GLY A 289 -6.44 -8.04 -2.39
CA GLY A 289 -6.47 -7.35 -1.11
C GLY A 289 -5.27 -7.75 -0.28
N ASN A 290 -4.97 -6.92 0.69
CA ASN A 290 -3.96 -7.17 1.71
C ASN A 290 -4.49 -6.66 3.05
N TRP A 291 -4.26 -7.40 4.10
CA TRP A 291 -4.65 -7.02 5.47
C TRP A 291 -3.65 -7.52 6.50
N VAL A 292 -3.65 -6.85 7.62
CA VAL A 292 -2.89 -7.26 8.80
C VAL A 292 -3.82 -8.06 9.70
N MET A 293 -3.33 -9.19 10.19
CA MET A 293 -4.06 -10.05 11.12
C MET A 293 -4.17 -9.38 12.48
N GLU A 294 -5.38 -9.30 13.04
CA GLU A 294 -5.63 -8.58 14.29
C GLU A 294 -4.80 -9.12 15.46
N ASN A 295 -4.76 -10.45 15.65
CA ASN A 295 -3.99 -11.06 16.73
C ASN A 295 -2.48 -11.10 16.50
N LYS A 296 -2.00 -10.70 15.31
CA LYS A 296 -0.60 -10.76 14.91
C LYS A 296 -0.03 -9.39 14.53
N GLY A 297 -0.77 -8.32 14.81
CA GLY A 297 -0.34 -6.95 14.51
C GLY A 297 1.01 -6.58 15.11
N ASP A 298 1.41 -7.19 16.23
CA ASP A 298 2.72 -7.00 16.86
C ASP A 298 3.91 -7.52 16.02
N GLY A 299 3.64 -8.41 15.07
CA GLY A 299 4.64 -8.91 14.12
C GLY A 299 4.92 -7.99 12.93
N LEU A 300 4.37 -6.79 12.90
CA LEU A 300 4.55 -5.81 11.84
C LEU A 300 5.06 -4.50 12.42
N LEU A 301 6.02 -3.86 11.76
CA LEU A 301 6.52 -2.53 12.09
C LEU A 301 6.77 -1.75 10.79
N VAL A 302 6.34 -0.51 10.73
CA VAL A 302 6.65 0.41 9.63
C VAL A 302 7.45 1.61 10.13
N ASN A 303 8.49 1.96 9.40
CA ASN A 303 9.24 3.19 9.60
C ASN A 303 8.85 4.17 8.49
N LEU A 304 8.15 5.25 8.85
CA LEU A 304 7.64 6.27 7.94
C LEU A 304 8.52 7.52 8.00
N ASP A 305 8.73 8.15 6.84
CA ASP A 305 9.36 9.46 6.76
C ASP A 305 8.50 10.51 7.46
N THR A 306 9.11 11.36 8.27
CA THR A 306 8.41 12.45 8.96
C THR A 306 8.06 13.61 8.05
N ALA A 307 8.55 13.63 6.81
CA ALA A 307 8.18 14.63 5.82
C ALA A 307 6.67 14.58 5.54
N SER A 308 6.08 15.75 5.29
CA SER A 308 4.71 15.83 4.78
C SER A 308 4.65 15.23 3.37
N ALA A 309 3.45 14.80 2.94
CA ALA A 309 3.24 14.33 1.58
C ALA A 309 3.35 15.50 0.59
N ASP A 310 4.32 15.45 -0.31
CA ASP A 310 4.65 16.59 -1.19
C ASP A 310 3.52 16.95 -2.17
N ASP A 311 2.74 15.96 -2.61
CA ASP A 311 1.62 16.15 -3.55
C ASP A 311 0.26 16.30 -2.86
N LEU A 312 0.22 16.17 -1.53
CA LEU A 312 -0.97 16.47 -0.75
C LEU A 312 -1.02 17.97 -0.50
N THR A 313 -1.96 18.66 -1.11
CA THR A 313 -2.09 20.10 -0.96
C THR A 313 -3.42 20.48 -0.34
N VAL A 314 -3.43 21.60 0.38
CA VAL A 314 -4.63 22.23 0.90
C VAL A 314 -4.73 23.65 0.36
N SER A 315 -5.85 23.97 -0.24
CA SER A 315 -6.23 25.33 -0.61
C SER A 315 -7.48 25.73 0.15
N THR A 316 -7.60 27.01 0.45
CA THR A 316 -8.75 27.57 1.15
C THR A 316 -9.28 28.76 0.36
N GLU A 317 -10.58 28.83 0.19
CA GLU A 317 -11.28 29.93 -0.46
C GLU A 317 -12.25 30.58 0.52
N ALA A 318 -12.36 31.90 0.48
CA ALA A 318 -13.29 32.65 1.32
C ALA A 318 -14.75 32.31 0.93
N GLY A 319 -15.53 31.93 1.92
CA GLY A 319 -16.97 31.73 1.74
C GLY A 319 -17.77 33.04 1.71
N ALA A 320 -19.06 32.96 1.39
CA ALA A 320 -19.93 34.11 1.24
C ALA A 320 -20.30 34.79 2.58
N SER A 321 -20.09 34.14 3.72
CA SER A 321 -20.43 34.65 5.05
C SER A 321 -19.17 34.88 5.88
N ALA A 322 -19.23 35.81 6.83
CA ALA A 322 -18.13 36.06 7.76
C ALA A 322 -17.67 34.79 8.47
N GLY A 323 -16.36 34.51 8.43
CA GLY A 323 -15.77 33.30 8.99
C GLY A 323 -15.97 32.02 8.18
N ALA A 324 -16.74 32.03 7.09
CA ALA A 324 -16.89 30.86 6.21
C ALA A 324 -15.67 30.68 5.32
N SER A 325 -15.21 29.45 5.18
CA SER A 325 -14.13 29.05 4.30
C SER A 325 -14.43 27.71 3.63
N THR A 326 -14.05 27.56 2.38
CA THR A 326 -14.11 26.27 1.69
C THR A 326 -12.68 25.72 1.60
N VAL A 327 -12.45 24.53 2.14
CA VAL A 327 -11.17 23.83 2.15
C VAL A 327 -11.21 22.76 1.06
N THR A 328 -10.29 22.84 0.12
CA THR A 328 -10.09 21.82 -0.91
C THR A 328 -8.79 21.10 -0.65
N VAL A 329 -8.84 19.78 -0.55
CA VAL A 329 -7.68 18.91 -0.38
C VAL A 329 -7.47 18.14 -1.66
N THR A 330 -6.28 18.27 -2.24
CA THR A 330 -5.86 17.41 -3.35
C THR A 330 -5.17 16.17 -2.79
N GLY A 331 -5.78 15.03 -3.00
CA GLY A 331 -5.25 13.75 -2.55
C GLY A 331 -6.29 12.66 -2.68
N VAL A 332 -5.86 11.43 -2.56
CA VAL A 332 -6.77 10.27 -2.54
C VAL A 332 -6.91 9.78 -1.12
N LEU A 333 -8.13 9.65 -0.67
CA LEU A 333 -8.45 9.12 0.65
C LEU A 333 -8.53 7.59 0.57
N PRO A 334 -7.64 6.84 1.27
CA PRO A 334 -7.75 5.39 1.30
C PRO A 334 -9.06 4.93 1.97
N GLU A 335 -9.54 3.73 1.61
CA GLU A 335 -10.71 3.15 2.26
C GLU A 335 -10.46 2.97 3.77
N GLY A 336 -11.43 3.35 4.60
CA GLY A 336 -11.30 3.32 6.07
C GLY A 336 -10.60 4.53 6.67
N TYR A 337 -10.23 5.52 5.86
CA TYR A 337 -9.63 6.78 6.32
C TYR A 337 -10.57 7.97 6.10
N MET A 338 -10.26 9.09 6.73
CA MET A 338 -10.98 10.35 6.58
C MET A 338 -10.04 11.55 6.73
N TYR A 339 -10.46 12.68 6.18
CA TYR A 339 -9.79 13.95 6.45
C TYR A 339 -10.29 14.53 7.75
N VAL A 340 -9.36 14.97 8.59
CA VAL A 340 -9.63 15.80 9.76
C VAL A 340 -8.85 17.09 9.67
N TRP A 341 -9.39 18.15 10.24
CA TRP A 341 -8.76 19.45 10.22
C TRP A 341 -8.74 20.10 11.62
N LYS A 342 -7.80 20.99 11.78
CA LYS A 342 -7.70 21.89 12.92
C LYS A 342 -7.07 23.19 12.49
N ALA A 343 -7.63 24.30 12.93
CA ALA A 343 -7.06 25.63 12.71
C ALA A 343 -6.73 26.31 14.04
N THR A 344 -5.64 27.06 14.06
CA THR A 344 -5.14 27.81 15.22
C THR A 344 -4.71 29.20 14.85
N SER A 345 -4.77 30.14 15.79
CA SER A 345 -4.22 31.48 15.58
C SER A 345 -2.69 31.39 15.40
N GLY A 346 -2.17 31.93 14.32
CA GLY A 346 -0.75 31.86 13.98
C GLY A 346 -0.38 30.62 13.14
N SER A 347 0.60 29.85 13.56
CA SER A 347 1.11 28.71 12.81
C SER A 347 0.12 27.56 12.77
N ALA A 348 0.09 26.84 11.65
CA ALA A 348 -0.70 25.61 11.51
C ALA A 348 -0.27 24.56 12.54
N PRO A 349 -1.25 23.83 13.15
CA PRO A 349 -0.96 22.83 14.17
C PRO A 349 0.01 21.74 13.68
N ASN A 350 0.88 21.27 14.54
CA ASN A 350 1.74 20.15 14.24
C ASN A 350 0.97 18.83 14.34
N VAL A 351 1.25 17.92 13.39
CA VAL A 351 0.73 16.56 13.36
C VAL A 351 1.91 15.60 13.46
N THR A 352 1.80 14.61 14.33
CA THR A 352 2.78 13.51 14.40
C THR A 352 2.22 12.31 13.66
N ILE A 353 2.94 11.80 12.69
CA ILE A 353 2.56 10.58 11.95
C ILE A 353 2.52 9.41 12.94
N GLY A 354 1.46 8.60 12.87
CA GLY A 354 1.17 7.55 13.86
C GLY A 354 0.62 8.05 15.19
N GLY A 355 0.59 9.37 15.41
CA GLY A 355 -0.03 9.99 16.59
C GLY A 355 -1.54 9.96 16.51
N THR A 356 -2.21 9.91 17.68
CA THR A 356 -3.67 9.93 17.78
C THR A 356 -4.18 11.37 17.71
N LEU A 357 -5.12 11.65 16.82
CA LEU A 357 -5.77 12.94 16.69
C LEU A 357 -7.13 12.90 17.43
N ALA A 358 -7.13 13.30 18.69
CA ALA A 358 -8.33 13.23 19.51
C ALA A 358 -9.31 14.37 19.17
N ALA A 359 -10.62 14.08 19.18
CA ALA A 359 -11.64 15.10 19.03
C ALA A 359 -11.62 16.12 20.18
N THR A 360 -11.20 15.68 21.38
CA THR A 360 -10.97 16.53 22.55
C THR A 360 -9.93 17.62 22.31
N ASP A 361 -8.99 17.38 21.39
CA ASP A 361 -7.96 18.34 21.00
C ASP A 361 -8.40 19.25 19.85
N SER A 362 -9.70 19.38 19.62
CA SER A 362 -10.32 20.21 18.58
C SER A 362 -10.01 19.77 17.13
N TRP A 363 -9.68 18.48 16.91
CA TRP A 363 -9.65 17.91 15.59
C TRP A 363 -11.06 17.51 15.15
N ALA A 364 -11.54 18.14 14.08
CA ALA A 364 -12.86 17.91 13.52
C ALA A 364 -12.76 17.18 12.17
N GLU A 365 -13.77 16.39 11.83
CA GLU A 365 -13.90 15.81 10.50
C GLU A 365 -14.09 16.93 9.47
N LEU A 366 -13.40 16.83 8.32
CA LEU A 366 -13.60 17.76 7.21
C LEU A 366 -14.89 17.36 6.49
N PRO A 367 -15.90 18.27 6.41
CA PRO A 367 -17.11 18.00 5.69
C PRO A 367 -16.86 17.66 4.21
N ALA A 368 -17.69 16.83 3.61
CA ALA A 368 -17.55 16.40 2.22
C ALA A 368 -17.60 17.56 1.21
N ASP A 369 -18.29 18.65 1.55
CA ASP A 369 -18.35 19.89 0.77
C ASP A 369 -17.19 20.86 1.08
N GLY A 370 -16.27 20.47 1.96
CA GLY A 370 -15.12 21.27 2.39
C GLY A 370 -15.45 22.51 3.19
N LYS A 371 -16.72 22.77 3.54
CA LYS A 371 -17.12 24.01 4.21
C LYS A 371 -16.83 23.97 5.70
N ILE A 372 -16.03 24.92 6.15
CA ILE A 372 -15.69 25.09 7.56
C ILE A 372 -15.95 26.53 8.02
N THR A 373 -16.07 26.72 9.33
CA THR A 373 -16.15 28.05 9.94
C THR A 373 -14.93 28.27 10.78
N THR A 374 -14.14 29.29 10.46
CA THR A 374 -12.92 29.62 11.18
C THR A 374 -12.50 31.06 10.88
N THR A 375 -11.47 31.56 11.55
CA THR A 375 -11.00 32.93 11.41
C THR A 375 -10.03 33.06 10.25
N ASN A 376 -10.14 34.12 9.46
CA ASN A 376 -9.22 34.45 8.39
C ASN A 376 -7.78 34.62 8.92
N GLY A 377 -6.81 34.10 8.19
CA GLY A 377 -5.39 34.17 8.55
C GLY A 377 -4.94 33.11 9.58
N TYR A 378 -5.84 32.25 10.09
CA TYR A 378 -5.41 31.13 10.93
C TYR A 378 -4.60 30.11 10.14
N GLY A 379 -3.60 29.50 10.81
CA GLY A 379 -2.91 28.34 10.26
C GLY A 379 -3.80 27.10 10.36
N ILE A 380 -3.99 26.38 9.27
CA ILE A 380 -4.78 25.15 9.20
C ILE A 380 -3.89 23.95 8.93
N SER A 381 -4.16 22.85 9.62
CA SER A 381 -3.62 21.53 9.25
C SER A 381 -4.77 20.60 8.90
N VAL A 382 -4.62 19.91 7.78
CA VAL A 382 -5.52 18.83 7.38
C VAL A 382 -4.72 17.54 7.39
N ALA A 383 -5.25 16.52 8.06
CA ALA A 383 -4.59 15.24 8.18
C ALA A 383 -5.49 14.10 7.67
N ILE A 384 -4.87 13.08 7.09
CA ILE A 384 -5.50 11.79 6.79
C ILE A 384 -5.35 10.91 8.02
N PHE A 385 -6.44 10.42 8.58
CA PHE A 385 -6.39 9.54 9.74
C PHE A 385 -7.30 8.32 9.59
N ALA A 386 -6.92 7.21 10.25
CA ALA A 386 -7.70 5.99 10.25
C ALA A 386 -8.95 6.13 11.13
N LYS A 387 -10.13 5.77 10.60
CA LYS A 387 -11.41 5.80 11.33
C LYS A 387 -11.41 4.90 12.56
N SER A 388 -10.69 3.77 12.48
CA SER A 388 -10.68 2.75 13.53
C SER A 388 -10.00 3.19 14.83
N ASN A 389 -8.92 3.98 14.75
CA ASN A 389 -8.10 4.33 15.92
C ASN A 389 -7.64 5.80 15.97
N ARG A 390 -8.09 6.61 15.02
CA ARG A 390 -7.79 8.04 14.90
C ARG A 390 -6.29 8.36 14.77
N LYS A 391 -5.50 7.45 14.18
CA LYS A 391 -4.07 7.67 13.93
C LYS A 391 -3.81 8.34 12.60
N ALA A 392 -2.96 9.38 12.61
CA ALA A 392 -2.59 10.12 11.42
C ALA A 392 -1.55 9.36 10.57
N ILE A 393 -1.76 9.32 9.24
CA ILE A 393 -0.78 8.76 8.29
C ILE A 393 -0.14 9.81 7.40
N ALA A 394 -0.82 10.93 7.15
CA ALA A 394 -0.32 12.04 6.35
C ALA A 394 -0.95 13.34 6.83
N TYR A 395 -0.32 14.46 6.55
CA TYR A 395 -0.89 15.78 6.82
C TYR A 395 -0.31 16.84 5.88
N VAL A 396 -1.06 17.92 5.76
CA VAL A 396 -0.65 19.12 5.03
C VAL A 396 -1.03 20.36 5.81
N LYS A 397 -0.24 21.40 5.65
CA LYS A 397 -0.43 22.69 6.32
C LYS A 397 -0.79 23.77 5.29
N GLY A 398 -1.62 24.71 5.72
CA GLY A 398 -2.02 25.87 4.92
C GLY A 398 -2.39 27.06 5.80
N THR A 399 -2.89 28.11 5.16
CA THR A 399 -3.44 29.29 5.84
C THR A 399 -4.89 29.47 5.39
N VAL A 400 -5.74 29.80 6.32
CA VAL A 400 -7.18 29.96 6.07
C VAL A 400 -7.42 31.31 5.35
N SER A 401 -8.16 31.22 4.24
CA SER A 401 -8.87 32.36 3.64
C SER A 401 -10.34 32.22 4.01
N ALA A 402 -10.86 33.11 4.80
CA ALA A 402 -12.27 33.12 5.23
C ALA A 402 -12.96 34.41 4.78
N GLY A 403 -14.31 34.34 4.63
CA GLY A 403 -15.14 35.50 4.34
C GLY A 403 -15.04 36.55 5.47
N THR A 404 -15.05 37.80 5.10
CA THR A 404 -15.00 38.96 6.01
C THR A 404 -16.40 39.43 6.40
#